data_e4038dbeb9133709b42da88730611d2a
#
_entry.id   e4038dbeb9133709b42da88730611d2a
#
_cell.length_a   1.000
_cell.length_b   1.000
_cell.length_c   1.000
_cell.angle_alpha   90.00
_cell.angle_beta   90.00
_cell.angle_gamma   90.00
#
_symmetry.space_group_name_H-M   'P 1'
#
loop_
_entity.id
_entity.type
_entity.pdbx_description
1 polymer ?
#
loop_
_entity_poly.entity_id
_entity_poly.type
_entity_poly.pdbx_seq_one_letter_code
_entity_poly.pdbx_strand_id
1 'polypeptide(L)'
;GLGSDVPRDESNEQWEQVYDRLQALAATHRTTLVFVNTRRMAERAARLLSERLGKEHVAAHHGSLSRELRLDAEQRLKRGELTVLVATASLELGIDIGDVDLVCQLGSPRSIAAFLQRVGRAGHHVGGVPKGRLFPSTRDDLLECAAMLDAIRRGELDQLRMPEAPLDVLAQS
;
A
#
# COMPACT_ATOMS: atom_id res chain seq x y z
N GLY A 1 -6.17 -2.69 -28.95
CA GLY A 1 -6.38 -2.46 -28.31
C GLY A 1 -7.40 -2.12 -27.98
N LEU A 2 -7.46 -2.49 -28.20
CA LEU A 2 -8.01 -2.55 -28.01
C LEU A 2 -8.63 -2.43 -26.94
N GLY A 3 -8.24 -2.61 -26.26
CA GLY A 3 -8.74 -2.54 -25.10
C GLY A 3 -9.11 -1.37 -24.56
N SER A 4 -9.02 -0.60 -25.16
CA SER A 4 -9.18 0.49 -24.56
C SER A 4 -10.34 1.14 -25.00
N ASP A 5 -11.36 0.65 -24.69
CA ASP A 5 -12.59 1.33 -24.83
C ASP A 5 -12.72 2.43 -23.81
N VAL A 6 -11.91 2.42 -22.77
CA VAL A 6 -11.88 3.50 -21.81
C VAL A 6 -10.98 4.60 -22.36
N PRO A 7 -11.45 5.82 -22.49
CA PRO A 7 -10.61 6.92 -22.96
C PRO A 7 -9.38 7.07 -22.08
N ARG A 8 -8.23 7.24 -22.71
CA ARG A 8 -6.98 7.38 -21.97
C ARG A 8 -7.01 8.55 -21.02
N ASP A 9 -7.64 9.63 -21.39
CA ASP A 9 -7.69 10.81 -20.56
C ASP A 9 -8.43 10.54 -19.27
N GLU A 10 -9.54 9.82 -19.38
CA GLU A 10 -10.33 9.49 -18.20
C GLU A 10 -9.55 8.57 -17.26
N SER A 11 -8.88 7.57 -17.81
CA SER A 11 -8.06 6.67 -17.03
C SER A 11 -6.91 7.43 -16.37
N ASN A 12 -6.29 8.33 -17.08
CA ASN A 12 -5.19 9.12 -16.53
C ASN A 12 -5.67 10.05 -15.43
N GLU A 13 -6.85 10.65 -15.58
CA GLU A 13 -7.40 11.50 -14.55
C GLU A 13 -7.65 10.73 -13.26
N GLN A 14 -8.19 9.52 -13.38
CA GLN A 14 -8.45 8.69 -12.22
C GLN A 14 -7.16 8.36 -11.49
N TRP A 15 -6.12 7.98 -12.23
CA TRP A 15 -4.83 7.68 -11.62
C TRP A 15 -4.19 8.93 -11.02
N GLU A 16 -4.33 10.07 -11.69
CA GLU A 16 -3.83 11.32 -11.15
C GLU A 16 -4.48 11.63 -9.80
N GLN A 17 -5.79 11.40 -9.68
CA GLN A 17 -6.50 11.60 -8.43
C GLN A 17 -5.98 10.67 -7.34
N VAL A 18 -5.71 9.42 -7.68
CA VAL A 18 -5.16 8.45 -6.73
C VAL A 18 -3.79 8.93 -6.24
N TYR A 19 -2.91 9.34 -7.15
CA TYR A 19 -1.59 9.78 -6.75
C TYR A 19 -1.63 11.10 -6.00
N ASP A 20 -2.55 12.00 -6.34
CA ASP A 20 -2.77 13.21 -5.56
C ASP A 20 -3.15 12.86 -4.13
N ARG A 21 -4.04 11.90 -3.97
CA ARG A 21 -4.48 11.47 -2.65
C ARG A 21 -3.35 10.79 -1.87
N LEU A 22 -2.57 9.94 -2.53
CA LEU A 22 -1.43 9.30 -1.90
C LEU A 22 -0.40 10.32 -1.45
N GLN A 23 -0.14 11.31 -2.27
CA GLN A 23 0.79 12.39 -1.92
C GLN A 23 0.30 13.14 -0.69
N ALA A 24 -0.98 13.48 -0.64
CA ALA A 24 -1.55 14.18 0.51
C ALA A 24 -1.47 13.33 1.79
N LEU A 25 -1.76 12.05 1.67
CA LEU A 25 -1.67 11.13 2.81
C LEU A 25 -0.23 10.99 3.29
N ALA A 26 0.71 10.87 2.36
CA ALA A 26 2.12 10.75 2.73
C ALA A 26 2.62 12.01 3.43
N ALA A 27 2.09 13.17 3.06
CA ALA A 27 2.49 14.44 3.67
C ALA A 27 2.03 14.55 5.13
N THR A 28 0.99 13.83 5.53
CA THR A 28 0.44 13.91 6.87
C THR A 28 0.81 12.72 7.75
N HIS A 29 1.60 11.80 7.24
CA HIS A 29 2.06 10.62 7.98
C HIS A 29 3.59 10.54 7.88
N ARG A 30 4.21 9.96 8.89
CA ARG A 30 5.68 9.82 8.89
C ARG A 30 6.14 8.82 7.85
N THR A 31 5.50 7.66 7.84
CA THR A 31 5.91 6.56 6.97
C THR A 31 4.67 5.89 6.41
N THR A 32 4.61 5.79 5.10
CA THR A 32 3.50 5.19 4.39
C THR A 32 4.00 4.01 3.57
N LEU A 33 3.32 2.89 3.72
CA LEU A 33 3.58 1.69 2.94
C LEU A 33 2.45 1.57 1.91
N VAL A 34 2.81 1.48 0.65
CA VAL A 34 1.83 1.35 -0.42
C VAL A 34 1.98 -0.02 -1.06
N PHE A 35 1.01 -0.88 -0.86
CA PHE A 35 1.01 -2.20 -1.47
C PHE A 35 0.41 -2.17 -2.86
N VAL A 36 1.03 -2.89 -3.76
CA VAL A 36 0.53 -3.15 -5.11
C VAL A 36 0.69 -4.64 -5.38
N ASN A 37 0.04 -5.13 -6.42
CA ASN A 37 -0.01 -6.58 -6.65
C ASN A 37 0.98 -7.08 -7.70
N THR A 38 1.63 -6.20 -8.44
CA THR A 38 2.61 -6.59 -9.45
C THR A 38 3.84 -5.71 -9.36
N ARG A 39 4.98 -6.26 -9.80
CA ARG A 39 6.21 -5.49 -9.83
C ARG A 39 6.13 -4.29 -10.78
N ARG A 40 5.39 -4.44 -11.87
CA ARG A 40 5.21 -3.35 -12.83
C ARG A 40 4.49 -2.17 -12.17
N MET A 41 3.45 -2.45 -11.40
CA MET A 41 2.77 -1.43 -10.63
C MET A 41 3.68 -0.83 -9.57
N ALA A 42 4.52 -1.65 -8.94
CA ALA A 42 5.44 -1.16 -7.93
C ALA A 42 6.42 -0.15 -8.53
N GLU A 43 6.99 -0.49 -9.68
CA GLU A 43 7.92 0.41 -10.34
C GLU A 43 7.25 1.69 -10.83
N ARG A 44 6.05 1.55 -11.38
CA ARG A 44 5.30 2.71 -11.85
C ARG A 44 4.91 3.63 -10.71
N ALA A 45 4.36 3.07 -9.64
CA ALA A 45 3.94 3.88 -8.50
C ALA A 45 5.13 4.54 -7.82
N ALA A 46 6.23 3.81 -7.67
CA ALA A 46 7.43 4.38 -7.07
C ALA A 46 7.98 5.53 -7.91
N ARG A 47 7.96 5.38 -9.23
CA ARG A 47 8.42 6.44 -10.12
C ARG A 47 7.54 7.69 -10.01
N LEU A 48 6.22 7.49 -10.08
CA LEU A 48 5.29 8.62 -10.02
C LEU A 48 5.32 9.31 -8.66
N LEU A 49 5.43 8.55 -7.60
CA LEU A 49 5.53 9.13 -6.26
C LEU A 49 6.89 9.80 -6.04
N SER A 50 7.96 9.27 -6.64
CA SER A 50 9.26 9.91 -6.59
C SER A 50 9.26 11.27 -7.27
N GLU A 51 8.53 11.39 -8.36
CA GLU A 51 8.40 12.67 -9.07
C GLU A 51 7.68 13.70 -8.21
N ARG A 52 6.77 13.25 -7.36
CA ARG A 52 5.97 14.13 -6.52
C ARG A 52 6.63 14.46 -5.18
N LEU A 53 7.33 13.50 -4.61
CA LEU A 53 7.85 13.62 -3.24
C LEU A 53 9.36 13.72 -3.17
N GLY A 54 10.06 13.44 -4.27
CA GLY A 54 11.51 13.36 -4.27
C GLY A 54 11.97 11.91 -4.24
N LYS A 55 12.92 11.57 -5.10
CA LYS A 55 13.35 10.18 -5.23
C LYS A 55 14.10 9.67 -4.01
N GLU A 56 14.63 10.56 -3.20
CA GLU A 56 15.32 10.16 -1.97
C GLU A 56 14.33 9.72 -0.88
N HIS A 57 13.06 10.02 -1.05
CA HIS A 57 12.03 9.72 -0.06
C HIS A 57 11.18 8.50 -0.41
N VAL A 58 11.37 7.94 -1.59
CA VAL A 58 10.52 6.85 -2.10
C VAL A 58 11.39 5.70 -2.59
N ALA A 59 11.00 4.49 -2.26
CA ALA A 59 11.67 3.29 -2.76
C ALA A 59 10.63 2.26 -3.17
N ALA A 60 11.07 1.30 -3.98
CA ALA A 60 10.24 0.15 -4.37
C ALA A 60 10.83 -1.12 -3.77
N HIS A 61 9.96 -2.10 -3.51
CA HIS A 61 10.36 -3.41 -3.00
C HIS A 61 9.55 -4.46 -3.74
N HIS A 62 10.20 -5.25 -4.57
CA HIS A 62 9.55 -6.33 -5.31
C HIS A 62 10.54 -7.43 -5.66
N GLY A 63 10.01 -8.55 -6.12
CA GLY A 63 10.80 -9.77 -6.30
C GLY A 63 11.85 -9.71 -7.39
N SER A 64 11.76 -8.78 -8.33
CA SER A 64 12.76 -8.67 -9.39
C SER A 64 13.95 -7.80 -9.01
N LEU A 65 13.90 -7.13 -7.87
CA LEU A 65 15.05 -6.41 -7.36
C LEU A 65 16.04 -7.40 -6.73
N SER A 66 17.32 -7.04 -6.75
CA SER A 66 18.31 -7.85 -6.07
C SER A 66 18.03 -7.88 -4.57
N ARG A 67 18.57 -8.88 -3.91
CA ARG A 67 18.42 -8.98 -2.47
C ARG A 67 18.98 -7.76 -1.77
N GLU A 68 20.11 -7.26 -2.26
CA GLU A 68 20.75 -6.08 -1.68
C GLU A 68 19.87 -4.86 -1.76
N LEU A 69 19.21 -4.67 -2.89
CA LEU A 69 18.30 -3.53 -3.05
C LEU A 69 17.07 -3.66 -2.15
N ARG A 70 16.54 -4.88 -2.02
CA ARG A 70 15.40 -5.09 -1.12
C ARG A 70 15.78 -4.82 0.32
N LEU A 71 16.95 -5.32 0.75
CA LEU A 71 17.43 -5.10 2.11
C LEU A 71 17.70 -3.62 2.36
N ASP A 72 18.25 -2.93 1.38
CA ASP A 72 18.48 -1.49 1.51
C ASP A 72 17.17 -0.74 1.72
N ALA A 73 16.14 -1.06 0.93
CA ALA A 73 14.84 -0.42 1.09
C ALA A 73 14.24 -0.71 2.46
N GLU A 74 14.35 -1.96 2.94
CA GLU A 74 13.86 -2.33 4.26
C GLU A 74 14.59 -1.57 5.36
N GLN A 75 15.91 -1.45 5.26
CA GLN A 75 16.70 -0.72 6.23
C GLN A 75 16.37 0.77 6.25
N ARG A 76 16.20 1.34 5.08
CA ARG A 76 15.85 2.76 4.98
C ARG A 76 14.46 3.03 5.55
N LEU A 77 13.54 2.11 5.32
CA LEU A 77 12.21 2.21 5.91
C LEU A 77 12.31 2.16 7.43
N LYS A 78 13.06 1.19 7.94
CA LYS A 78 13.23 1.00 9.38
C LYS A 78 13.86 2.22 10.06
N ARG A 79 14.80 2.87 9.38
CA ARG A 79 15.47 4.06 9.93
C ARG A 79 14.64 5.33 9.80
N GLY A 80 13.48 5.25 9.17
CA GLY A 80 12.66 6.44 8.96
C GLY A 80 13.16 7.35 7.86
N GLU A 81 14.00 6.83 6.96
CA GLU A 81 14.54 7.61 5.86
C GLU A 81 13.60 7.70 4.67
N LEU A 82 12.61 6.83 4.61
CA LEU A 82 11.63 6.83 3.52
C LEU A 82 10.31 7.41 3.99
N THR A 83 9.73 8.25 3.15
CA THR A 83 8.36 8.70 3.35
C THR A 83 7.39 7.64 2.83
N VAL A 84 7.72 7.01 1.70
CA VAL A 84 6.88 5.99 1.09
C VAL A 84 7.72 4.81 0.63
N LEU A 85 7.26 3.61 0.95
CA LEU A 85 7.78 2.39 0.34
C LEU A 85 6.65 1.75 -0.45
N VAL A 86 6.87 1.53 -1.75
CA VAL A 86 5.89 0.84 -2.60
C VAL A 86 6.33 -0.62 -2.69
N ALA A 87 5.48 -1.54 -2.26
CA ALA A 87 5.88 -2.93 -2.13
C ALA A 87 4.86 -3.90 -2.71
N THR A 88 5.36 -5.02 -3.18
CA THR A 88 4.51 -6.18 -3.52
C THR A 88 4.55 -7.16 -2.34
N ALA A 89 4.00 -8.34 -2.55
CA ALA A 89 4.05 -9.41 -1.56
C ALA A 89 5.47 -9.79 -1.16
N SER A 90 6.48 -9.36 -1.92
CA SER A 90 7.88 -9.60 -1.56
C SER A 90 8.23 -9.13 -0.16
N LEU A 91 7.51 -8.14 0.34
CA LEU A 91 7.75 -7.63 1.69
C LEU A 91 7.27 -8.58 2.79
N GLU A 92 6.58 -9.65 2.41
CA GLU A 92 6.14 -10.65 3.39
C GLU A 92 7.29 -11.23 4.17
N LEU A 93 8.47 -11.26 3.56
CA LEU A 93 9.65 -11.81 4.19
C LEU A 93 10.37 -10.78 5.05
N GLY A 94 10.00 -9.53 4.92
CA GLY A 94 10.57 -8.47 5.74
C GLY A 94 10.06 -8.60 7.14
N ILE A 95 10.94 -8.61 8.09
CA ILE A 95 10.57 -8.97 9.43
C ILE A 95 10.38 -7.78 10.31
N ASP A 96 11.26 -6.84 10.23
CA ASP A 96 11.23 -5.67 11.10
C ASP A 96 11.35 -4.43 10.25
N ILE A 97 10.23 -3.84 9.95
CA ILE A 97 10.18 -2.66 9.10
C ILE A 97 10.02 -1.36 9.89
N GLY A 98 10.04 -1.46 11.22
CA GLY A 98 9.91 -0.29 12.08
C GLY A 98 8.48 0.22 12.14
N ASP A 99 8.34 1.49 12.43
CA ASP A 99 7.02 2.11 12.60
C ASP A 99 6.48 2.57 11.26
N VAL A 100 5.35 2.00 10.88
CA VAL A 100 4.61 2.41 9.68
C VAL A 100 3.27 2.97 10.15
N ASP A 101 3.00 4.22 9.83
CA ASP A 101 1.79 4.90 10.30
C ASP A 101 0.59 4.59 9.42
N LEU A 102 0.81 4.41 8.15
CA LEU A 102 -0.25 4.28 7.17
C LEU A 102 0.08 3.19 6.17
N VAL A 103 -0.90 2.36 5.87
CA VAL A 103 -0.75 1.32 4.86
C VAL A 103 -1.85 1.50 3.83
N CYS A 104 -1.46 1.59 2.57
CA CYS A 104 -2.39 1.74 1.46
C CYS A 104 -2.30 0.53 0.55
N GLN A 105 -3.37 0.22 -0.15
CA GLN A 105 -3.36 -0.82 -1.16
C GLN A 105 -3.95 -0.26 -2.45
N LEU A 106 -3.21 -0.38 -3.54
CA LEU A 106 -3.73 -0.07 -4.87
C LEU A 106 -4.21 -1.38 -5.50
N GLY A 107 -5.46 -1.42 -5.91
CA GLY A 107 -6.04 -2.60 -6.53
C GLY A 107 -6.60 -3.59 -5.52
N SER A 108 -6.56 -4.86 -5.85
CA SER A 108 -7.08 -5.91 -4.99
C SER A 108 -6.34 -5.95 -3.65
N PRO A 109 -7.07 -6.08 -2.53
CA PRO A 109 -6.45 -5.91 -1.20
C PRO A 109 -5.71 -7.14 -0.69
N ARG A 110 -5.12 -7.93 -1.57
CA ARG A 110 -4.44 -9.16 -1.17
C ARG A 110 -3.21 -8.91 -0.32
N SER A 111 -2.37 -7.98 -0.75
CA SER A 111 -1.11 -7.72 -0.05
C SER A 111 -1.33 -7.06 1.30
N ILE A 112 -2.23 -6.08 1.37
CA ILE A 112 -2.52 -5.41 2.63
C ILE A 112 -3.18 -6.38 3.62
N ALA A 113 -4.05 -7.26 3.15
CA ALA A 113 -4.70 -8.23 4.02
C ALA A 113 -3.66 -9.17 4.65
N ALA A 114 -2.74 -9.68 3.83
CA ALA A 114 -1.68 -10.56 4.33
C ALA A 114 -0.78 -9.82 5.32
N PHE A 115 -0.44 -8.59 5.01
CA PHE A 115 0.40 -7.77 5.88
C PHE A 115 -0.27 -7.55 7.23
N LEU A 116 -1.54 -7.15 7.22
CA LEU A 116 -2.26 -6.86 8.45
C LEU A 116 -2.45 -8.10 9.31
N GLN A 117 -2.69 -9.25 8.69
CA GLN A 117 -2.77 -10.50 9.44
C GLN A 117 -1.46 -10.81 10.14
N ARG A 118 -0.35 -10.60 9.46
CA ARG A 118 0.96 -10.87 10.04
C ARG A 118 1.28 -9.91 11.18
N VAL A 119 0.99 -8.63 11.00
CA VAL A 119 1.21 -7.62 12.02
C VAL A 119 0.34 -7.92 13.24
N GLY A 120 -0.90 -8.31 13.03
CA GLY A 120 -1.80 -8.65 14.12
C GLY A 120 -1.33 -9.84 14.93
N ARG A 121 -0.76 -10.85 14.27
CA ARG A 121 -0.24 -12.03 14.97
C ARG A 121 1.03 -11.73 15.73
N ALA A 122 1.92 -10.92 15.15
CA ALA A 122 3.20 -10.65 15.77
C ALA A 122 3.07 -9.88 17.06
N GLY A 123 2.09 -9.02 17.17
CA GLY A 123 1.88 -8.24 18.39
C GLY A 123 3.03 -7.29 18.70
N HIS A 124 3.93 -7.09 17.77
CA HIS A 124 5.15 -6.31 18.02
C HIS A 124 5.16 -4.94 17.37
N HIS A 125 4.04 -4.46 16.95
CA HIS A 125 4.01 -3.17 16.29
C HIS A 125 4.06 -2.06 17.33
N VAL A 126 5.15 -1.32 17.36
CA VAL A 126 5.41 -0.33 18.41
C VAL A 126 4.42 0.79 18.34
N GLY A 127 3.83 1.22 17.49
CA GLY A 127 2.84 2.28 17.45
C GLY A 127 1.42 1.78 17.33
N GLY A 128 1.20 0.47 17.52
CA GLY A 128 -0.09 -0.13 17.31
C GLY A 128 -0.30 -0.46 15.84
N VAL A 129 -1.53 -0.80 15.46
CA VAL A 129 -1.85 -1.18 14.10
C VAL A 129 -1.95 0.09 13.24
N PRO A 130 -1.31 0.13 12.07
CA PRO A 130 -1.36 1.32 11.24
C PRO A 130 -2.76 1.55 10.67
N LYS A 131 -3.02 2.79 10.28
CA LYS A 131 -4.24 3.12 9.56
C LYS A 131 -4.17 2.50 8.16
N GLY A 132 -5.32 2.15 7.61
CA GLY A 132 -5.39 1.55 6.28
C GLY A 132 -6.24 2.37 5.32
N ARG A 133 -5.87 2.33 4.04
CA ARG A 133 -6.63 2.97 2.98
C ARG A 133 -6.63 2.04 1.76
N LEU A 134 -7.79 1.85 1.18
CA LEU A 134 -7.94 0.98 0.02
C LEU A 134 -8.30 1.80 -1.21
N PHE A 135 -7.61 1.54 -2.31
CA PHE A 135 -7.81 2.23 -3.58
C PHE A 135 -8.13 1.20 -4.67
N PRO A 136 -9.39 0.75 -4.76
CA PRO A 136 -9.74 -0.22 -5.80
C PRO A 136 -9.64 0.44 -7.18
N SER A 137 -9.17 -0.30 -8.16
CA SER A 137 -9.01 0.19 -9.51
C SER A 137 -10.00 -0.41 -10.49
N THR A 138 -10.67 -1.50 -10.10
CA THR A 138 -11.68 -2.14 -10.92
C THR A 138 -12.90 -2.44 -10.07
N ARG A 139 -13.99 -2.83 -10.73
CA ARG A 139 -15.19 -3.26 -10.02
C ARG A 139 -14.91 -4.48 -9.15
N ASP A 140 -14.13 -5.42 -9.65
CA ASP A 140 -13.77 -6.61 -8.90
C ASP A 140 -12.95 -6.25 -7.67
N ASP A 141 -12.02 -5.31 -7.81
CA ASP A 141 -11.25 -4.82 -6.68
C ASP A 141 -12.16 -4.19 -5.62
N LEU A 142 -13.15 -3.43 -6.07
CA LEU A 142 -14.09 -2.79 -5.15
C LEU A 142 -14.87 -3.82 -4.36
N LEU A 143 -15.31 -4.90 -5.02
CA LEU A 143 -16.03 -5.98 -4.35
C LEU A 143 -15.14 -6.69 -3.33
N GLU A 144 -13.89 -6.93 -3.68
CA GLU A 144 -12.93 -7.54 -2.76
C GLU A 144 -12.66 -6.64 -1.57
N CYS A 145 -12.52 -5.34 -1.80
CA CYS A 145 -12.33 -4.37 -0.71
C CYS A 145 -13.55 -4.35 0.22
N ALA A 146 -14.74 -4.36 -0.34
CA ALA A 146 -15.96 -4.38 0.45
C ALA A 146 -16.06 -5.65 1.29
N ALA A 147 -15.70 -6.79 0.70
CA ALA A 147 -15.71 -8.07 1.40
C ALA A 147 -14.70 -8.06 2.55
N MET A 148 -13.53 -7.50 2.32
CA MET A 148 -12.51 -7.39 3.37
C MET A 148 -12.99 -6.53 4.54
N LEU A 149 -13.59 -5.39 4.24
CA LEU A 149 -14.11 -4.50 5.30
C LEU A 149 -15.22 -5.17 6.08
N ASP A 150 -16.07 -5.92 5.39
CA ASP A 150 -17.15 -6.65 6.04
C ASP A 150 -16.59 -7.75 6.95
N ALA A 151 -15.59 -8.48 6.48
CA ALA A 151 -14.94 -9.53 7.27
C ALA A 151 -14.27 -8.95 8.52
N ILE A 152 -13.60 -7.82 8.39
CA ILE A 152 -13.00 -7.16 9.54
C ILE A 152 -14.08 -6.77 10.55
N ARG A 153 -15.17 -6.21 10.06
CA ARG A 153 -16.27 -5.77 10.91
C ARG A 153 -16.91 -6.94 11.66
N ARG A 154 -16.98 -8.12 11.02
CA ARG A 154 -17.54 -9.30 11.65
C ARG A 154 -16.53 -10.08 12.48
N GLY A 155 -15.28 -9.63 12.51
CA GLY A 155 -14.24 -10.33 13.26
C GLY A 155 -13.71 -11.59 12.62
N GLU A 156 -13.98 -11.78 11.33
CA GLU A 156 -13.48 -12.95 10.61
C GLU A 156 -11.97 -12.91 10.42
N LEU A 157 -11.37 -11.72 10.51
CA LEU A 157 -9.94 -11.55 10.54
C LEU A 157 -9.52 -11.29 11.98
N ASP A 158 -9.81 -12.20 12.84
CA ASP A 158 -9.67 -12.02 14.28
C ASP A 158 -8.22 -11.88 14.75
N GLN A 159 -7.28 -12.18 13.90
CA GLN A 159 -5.87 -11.93 14.20
C GLN A 159 -5.51 -10.44 14.07
N LEU A 160 -6.38 -9.66 13.45
CA LEU A 160 -6.14 -8.24 13.28
C LEU A 160 -6.75 -7.48 14.44
N ARG A 161 -5.97 -6.60 15.03
CA ARG A 161 -6.46 -5.73 16.08
C ARG A 161 -6.52 -4.33 15.56
N MET A 162 -7.64 -3.98 14.93
CA MET A 162 -7.82 -2.69 14.32
C MET A 162 -9.11 -2.01 14.76
N PRO A 163 -9.46 -2.05 16.04
CA PRO A 163 -10.75 -1.51 16.45
C PRO A 163 -10.85 -0.01 16.24
N GLU A 164 -9.72 0.65 16.24
CA GLU A 164 -9.72 2.11 16.16
C GLU A 164 -8.99 2.64 14.95
N ALA A 165 -8.59 1.77 14.06
CA ALA A 165 -7.89 2.17 12.86
C ALA A 165 -8.71 1.74 11.65
N PRO A 166 -9.71 2.50 11.31
CA PRO A 166 -10.62 2.11 10.24
C PRO A 166 -9.92 2.10 8.90
N LEU A 167 -10.42 1.25 8.02
CA LEU A 167 -10.03 1.26 6.64
C LEU A 167 -11.05 2.09 5.86
N ASP A 168 -10.56 2.98 5.04
CA ASP A 168 -11.38 3.73 4.10
C ASP A 168 -11.24 3.13 2.73
N VAL A 169 -12.30 3.16 1.96
CA VAL A 169 -12.29 2.74 0.58
C VAL A 169 -12.50 3.96 -0.29
N LEU A 170 -11.53 4.23 -1.16
CA LEU A 170 -11.66 5.29 -2.15
C LEU A 170 -11.83 4.64 -3.50
N ALA A 171 -12.99 4.81 -4.08
CA ALA A 171 -13.29 4.21 -5.36
C ALA A 171 -13.02 5.21 -6.48
N GLN A 172 -12.48 4.70 -7.56
CA GLN A 172 -12.33 5.49 -8.77
C GLN A 172 -13.62 5.37 -9.55
N SER A 173 -14.25 6.42 -9.79
CA SER A 173 -15.51 6.36 -10.52
C SER A 173 -15.50 7.22 -11.75
#